data_a55e9ba97219bc44a6e97c007f8e776e
#
_entry.id   a55e9ba97219bc44a6e97c007f8e776e
#
_cell.length_a   1.000
_cell.length_b   1.000
_cell.length_c   1.000
_cell.angle_alpha   90.00
_cell.angle_beta   90.00
_cell.angle_gamma   90.00
#
_symmetry.space_group_name_H-M   'P 1'
#
loop_
_entity.id
_entity.type
_entity.pdbx_description
1 polymer ?
#
loop_
_entity_poly.entity_id
_entity_poly.type
_entity_poly.pdbx_seq_one_letter_code
_entity_poly.pdbx_strand_id
1 'polypeptide(L)'
;MFVKSTLAAVVVLASLAGTAAAPAQAEAAKPAPVVVGQPLAQAHAHNDYEHERPLFDALEHGFTSVEADVWLVDGELLVAHDLEDVQPGVTLESLYLDPLQDLVRSQPGHGVYPHWDGSLQLLIDIKSEGEATYAAIEQELAEHRDIMSRYTNGTAKTGPVTAVISGNRPLATMQAQEKRFSFYDGRSADLTTGKAAALMPLVSDNWTKLFTWQGVGPMPEAERAKLHAYVAEAHANGYRVRFWATPDQPGAARDAIWTELAEAGVDHINTDHLAALQQFLTAHAA
;
A
#
# COMPACT_ATOMS: atom_id res chain seq x y z
N MET A 1 -64.28 4.64 81.98
CA MET A 1 -64.45 3.77 80.81
C MET A 1 -64.16 4.62 79.59
N PHE A 2 -62.92 4.53 79.13
CA PHE A 2 -62.38 5.43 78.05
C PHE A 2 -62.47 4.76 76.73
N VAL A 3 -63.15 5.37 75.78
CA VAL A 3 -63.19 4.96 74.38
C VAL A 3 -62.07 5.70 73.61
N LYS A 4 -61.13 4.98 73.09
CA LYS A 4 -60.08 5.52 72.21
C LYS A 4 -60.54 5.45 70.73
N SER A 5 -60.67 6.62 70.07
CA SER A 5 -60.92 6.73 68.65
C SER A 5 -59.60 6.71 67.94
N THR A 6 -59.46 5.81 66.99
CA THR A 6 -58.26 5.70 66.09
C THR A 6 -58.61 6.40 64.77
N LEU A 7 -57.86 7.45 64.45
CA LEU A 7 -57.89 8.09 63.10
C LEU A 7 -57.02 7.28 62.13
N ALA A 8 -57.56 6.85 61.01
CA ALA A 8 -56.79 6.27 59.94
C ALA A 8 -56.42 7.37 58.95
N ALA A 9 -55.14 7.55 58.70
CA ALA A 9 -54.58 8.44 57.69
C ALA A 9 -54.47 7.67 56.35
N VAL A 10 -55.14 8.16 55.34
CA VAL A 10 -55.03 7.66 53.97
C VAL A 10 -53.86 8.39 53.30
N VAL A 11 -52.78 7.68 52.97
CA VAL A 11 -51.67 8.20 52.17
C VAL A 11 -51.96 7.89 50.70
N VAL A 12 -52.16 8.93 49.89
CA VAL A 12 -52.29 8.84 48.44
C VAL A 12 -50.87 8.93 47.85
N LEU A 13 -50.35 7.82 47.33
CA LEU A 13 -49.13 7.80 46.54
C LEU A 13 -49.45 8.20 45.08
N ALA A 14 -48.99 9.38 44.69
CA ALA A 14 -48.99 9.79 43.27
C ALA A 14 -47.72 9.20 42.59
N SER A 15 -47.91 8.23 41.72
CA SER A 15 -46.85 7.67 40.86
C SER A 15 -46.58 8.62 39.69
N LEU A 16 -45.43 9.32 39.73
CA LEU A 16 -44.89 10.03 38.58
C LEU A 16 -44.25 8.99 37.62
N ALA A 17 -44.90 8.69 36.53
CA ALA A 17 -44.33 7.95 35.43
C ALA A 17 -43.39 8.89 34.63
N GLY A 18 -42.09 8.85 34.96
CA GLY A 18 -41.06 9.50 34.17
C GLY A 18 -40.85 8.70 32.86
N THR A 19 -41.24 9.26 31.72
CA THR A 19 -40.82 8.73 30.40
C THR A 19 -39.33 9.04 30.22
N ALA A 20 -38.46 8.04 30.41
CA ALA A 20 -37.06 8.10 30.01
C ALA A 20 -37.03 8.15 28.49
N ALA A 21 -36.66 9.30 27.91
CA ALA A 21 -36.30 9.39 26.51
C ALA A 21 -35.02 8.56 26.28
N ALA A 22 -35.09 7.58 25.39
CA ALA A 22 -33.90 6.84 24.93
C ALA A 22 -32.91 7.83 24.30
N PRO A 23 -31.60 7.69 24.56
CA PRO A 23 -30.60 8.52 23.88
C PRO A 23 -30.75 8.29 22.37
N ALA A 24 -30.88 9.38 21.60
CA ALA A 24 -30.80 9.34 20.15
C ALA A 24 -29.41 8.74 19.81
N GLN A 25 -29.40 7.59 19.15
CA GLN A 25 -28.19 7.07 18.53
C GLN A 25 -27.71 8.13 17.54
N ALA A 26 -26.54 8.70 17.78
CA ALA A 26 -25.87 9.53 16.81
C ALA A 26 -25.67 8.65 15.56
N GLU A 27 -26.34 9.00 14.48
CA GLU A 27 -26.12 8.40 13.16
C GLU A 27 -24.63 8.61 12.86
N ALA A 28 -23.88 7.52 12.70
CA ALA A 28 -22.46 7.60 12.38
C ALA A 28 -22.33 8.45 11.12
N ALA A 29 -21.59 9.55 11.22
CA ALA A 29 -21.36 10.45 10.10
C ALA A 29 -20.81 9.60 8.94
N LYS A 30 -21.48 9.71 7.78
CA LYS A 30 -21.02 9.03 6.57
C LYS A 30 -19.57 9.46 6.33
N PRO A 31 -18.63 8.52 6.14
CA PRO A 31 -17.24 8.89 5.92
C PRO A 31 -17.14 9.89 4.77
N ALA A 32 -16.28 10.90 4.91
CA ALA A 32 -16.04 11.87 3.86
C ALA A 32 -15.63 11.12 2.57
N PRO A 33 -16.07 11.59 1.40
CA PRO A 33 -15.68 10.94 0.15
C PRO A 33 -14.15 10.96 0.04
N VAL A 34 -13.59 9.81 -0.34
CA VAL A 34 -12.14 9.69 -0.61
C VAL A 34 -11.81 10.58 -1.81
N VAL A 35 -10.90 11.52 -1.60
CA VAL A 35 -10.36 12.35 -2.67
C VAL A 35 -9.15 11.61 -3.25
N VAL A 36 -9.17 11.36 -4.55
CA VAL A 36 -8.02 10.80 -5.27
C VAL A 36 -7.49 11.82 -6.27
N GLY A 37 -6.17 11.88 -6.42
CA GLY A 37 -5.49 12.76 -7.37
C GLY A 37 -5.57 12.24 -8.82
N GLN A 38 -4.80 12.87 -9.71
CA GLN A 38 -4.55 12.32 -11.03
C GLN A 38 -3.44 11.26 -10.93
N PRO A 39 -3.60 10.07 -11.53
CA PRO A 39 -2.62 9.00 -11.38
C PRO A 39 -1.26 9.37 -11.98
N LEU A 40 -0.22 9.23 -11.18
CA LEU A 40 1.18 9.44 -11.53
C LEU A 40 1.87 8.07 -11.59
N ALA A 41 2.07 7.56 -12.80
CA ALA A 41 2.54 6.18 -13.03
C ALA A 41 3.89 5.86 -12.36
N GLN A 42 4.78 6.85 -12.24
CA GLN A 42 6.11 6.68 -11.66
C GLN A 42 6.17 6.94 -10.14
N ALA A 43 5.06 7.29 -9.48
CA ALA A 43 5.07 7.63 -8.07
C ALA A 43 4.90 6.39 -7.18
N HIS A 44 5.86 6.20 -6.24
CA HIS A 44 5.84 5.14 -5.23
C HIS A 44 6.01 5.72 -3.83
N ALA A 45 5.02 5.51 -2.97
CA ALA A 45 5.05 5.88 -1.56
C ALA A 45 5.81 4.80 -0.77
N HIS A 46 7.03 5.13 -0.36
CA HIS A 46 7.86 4.30 0.51
C HIS A 46 7.32 4.39 1.93
N ASN A 47 7.29 3.28 2.66
CA ASN A 47 6.77 3.22 4.02
C ASN A 47 5.43 3.97 4.18
N ASP A 48 4.49 3.76 3.24
CA ASP A 48 3.23 4.52 3.16
C ASP A 48 2.45 4.52 4.48
N TYR A 49 2.59 3.47 5.29
CA TYR A 49 1.97 3.34 6.61
C TYR A 49 2.48 4.35 7.67
N GLU A 50 3.58 5.06 7.41
CA GLU A 50 4.10 6.12 8.29
C GLU A 50 3.40 7.48 8.08
N HIS A 51 2.58 7.63 7.02
CA HIS A 51 1.79 8.84 6.79
C HIS A 51 0.60 8.94 7.74
N GLU A 52 0.08 10.15 7.92
CA GLU A 52 -1.06 10.41 8.82
C GLU A 52 -2.30 9.60 8.43
N ARG A 53 -2.54 9.46 7.11
CA ARG A 53 -3.63 8.65 6.54
C ARG A 53 -3.05 7.66 5.53
N PRO A 54 -2.49 6.51 5.98
CA PRO A 54 -1.95 5.50 5.08
C PRO A 54 -2.88 5.20 3.91
N LEU A 55 -2.33 4.89 2.73
CA LEU A 55 -3.03 4.75 1.47
C LEU A 55 -3.67 6.07 0.98
N PHE A 56 -4.48 6.73 1.80
CA PHE A 56 -5.29 7.87 1.34
C PHE A 56 -4.45 9.10 1.02
N ASP A 57 -3.38 9.37 1.78
CA ASP A 57 -2.46 10.47 1.47
C ASP A 57 -1.75 10.22 0.14
N ALA A 58 -1.30 8.98 -0.11
CA ALA A 58 -0.71 8.61 -1.39
C ALA A 58 -1.71 8.73 -2.56
N LEU A 59 -2.95 8.26 -2.38
CA LEU A 59 -3.98 8.36 -3.42
C LEU A 59 -4.37 9.81 -3.71
N GLU A 60 -4.44 10.69 -2.71
CA GLU A 60 -4.72 12.12 -2.89
C GLU A 60 -3.63 12.79 -3.72
N HIS A 61 -2.37 12.35 -3.57
CA HIS A 61 -1.23 12.81 -4.38
C HIS A 61 -1.05 12.07 -5.71
N GLY A 62 -1.94 11.14 -6.07
CA GLY A 62 -1.93 10.45 -7.35
C GLY A 62 -0.95 9.28 -7.44
N PHE A 63 -0.47 8.77 -6.33
CA PHE A 63 0.49 7.65 -6.31
C PHE A 63 -0.15 6.35 -6.77
N THR A 64 0.51 5.65 -7.68
CA THR A 64 0.04 4.37 -8.24
C THR A 64 0.75 3.16 -7.65
N SER A 65 1.63 3.38 -6.68
CA SER A 65 2.33 2.35 -5.93
C SER A 65 2.53 2.78 -4.49
N VAL A 66 2.23 1.89 -3.53
CA VAL A 66 2.40 2.10 -2.09
C VAL A 66 3.09 0.89 -1.46
N GLU A 67 3.85 1.10 -0.39
CA GLU A 67 4.57 0.06 0.35
C GLU A 67 3.97 -0.15 1.74
N ALA A 68 3.78 -1.43 2.10
CA ALA A 68 3.36 -1.87 3.43
C ALA A 68 4.33 -2.92 3.97
N ASP A 69 4.98 -2.64 5.09
CA ASP A 69 5.83 -3.58 5.81
C ASP A 69 5.01 -4.44 6.76
N VAL A 70 5.13 -5.75 6.67
CA VAL A 70 4.26 -6.66 7.42
C VAL A 70 5.02 -7.63 8.32
N TRP A 71 4.48 -7.80 9.52
CA TRP A 71 4.87 -8.79 10.51
C TRP A 71 3.72 -9.74 10.78
N LEU A 72 3.95 -11.05 10.66
CA LEU A 72 2.99 -12.05 11.13
C LEU A 72 3.16 -12.25 12.63
N VAL A 73 2.18 -11.80 13.42
CA VAL A 73 2.16 -11.92 14.88
C VAL A 73 0.83 -12.51 15.31
N ASP A 74 0.85 -13.64 16.00
CA ASP A 74 -0.34 -14.35 16.50
C ASP A 74 -1.44 -14.61 15.44
N GLY A 75 -1.05 -14.71 14.17
CA GLY A 75 -1.93 -14.98 13.03
C GLY A 75 -2.47 -13.72 12.33
N GLU A 76 -2.14 -12.53 12.81
CA GLU A 76 -2.48 -11.24 12.19
C GLU A 76 -1.28 -10.67 11.42
N LEU A 77 -1.54 -10.04 10.26
CA LEU A 77 -0.53 -9.33 9.46
C LEU A 77 -0.47 -7.86 9.91
N LEU A 78 0.31 -7.61 10.97
CA LEU A 78 0.49 -6.27 11.54
C LEU A 78 1.45 -5.44 10.69
N VAL A 79 1.16 -4.14 10.56
CA VAL A 79 1.92 -3.22 9.71
C VAL A 79 2.79 -2.30 10.57
N ALA A 80 4.11 -2.39 10.40
CA ALA A 80 5.12 -1.50 10.97
C ALA A 80 6.49 -1.79 10.34
N HIS A 81 7.42 -0.82 10.43
CA HIS A 81 8.82 -1.03 10.01
C HIS A 81 9.54 -2.03 10.93
N ASP A 82 9.46 -1.81 12.24
CA ASP A 82 10.09 -2.64 13.25
C ASP A 82 9.06 -3.40 14.09
N LEU A 83 9.42 -4.61 14.57
CA LEU A 83 8.52 -5.44 15.36
C LEU A 83 8.04 -4.76 16.64
N GLU A 84 8.86 -3.90 17.23
CA GLU A 84 8.56 -3.16 18.46
C GLU A 84 7.50 -2.07 18.29
N ASP A 85 7.24 -1.67 17.04
CA ASP A 85 6.29 -0.61 16.67
C ASP A 85 4.92 -1.16 16.24
N VAL A 86 4.74 -2.49 16.13
CA VAL A 86 3.46 -3.08 15.75
C VAL A 86 2.37 -2.75 16.79
N GLN A 87 1.18 -2.47 16.30
CA GLN A 87 0.02 -2.14 17.13
C GLN A 87 -1.16 -3.06 16.79
N PRO A 88 -1.89 -3.56 17.80
CA PRO A 88 -3.11 -4.36 17.57
C PRO A 88 -4.12 -3.60 16.70
N GLY A 89 -4.65 -4.28 15.68
CA GLY A 89 -5.65 -3.72 14.78
C GLY A 89 -5.09 -2.82 13.66
N VAL A 90 -3.77 -2.54 13.65
CA VAL A 90 -3.08 -1.88 12.54
C VAL A 90 -2.55 -2.98 11.60
N THR A 91 -3.43 -3.47 10.73
CA THR A 91 -3.19 -4.65 9.89
C THR A 91 -3.13 -4.30 8.41
N LEU A 92 -2.60 -5.20 7.59
CA LEU A 92 -2.63 -5.10 6.13
C LEU A 92 -4.07 -4.94 5.62
N GLU A 93 -5.01 -5.70 6.20
CA GLU A 93 -6.43 -5.64 5.86
C GLU A 93 -7.00 -4.27 6.18
N SER A 94 -6.86 -3.79 7.43
CA SER A 94 -7.49 -2.54 7.90
C SER A 94 -6.93 -1.28 7.23
N LEU A 95 -5.62 -1.25 6.89
CA LEU A 95 -4.98 -0.08 6.29
C LEU A 95 -5.08 -0.06 4.77
N TYR A 96 -5.11 -1.22 4.12
CA TYR A 96 -4.97 -1.30 2.66
C TYR A 96 -6.08 -2.10 1.98
N LEU A 97 -6.33 -3.36 2.37
CA LEU A 97 -7.18 -4.24 1.56
C LEU A 97 -8.65 -3.84 1.63
N ASP A 98 -9.20 -3.61 2.82
CA ASP A 98 -10.58 -3.15 3.01
C ASP A 98 -10.82 -1.77 2.38
N PRO A 99 -9.97 -0.74 2.65
CA PRO A 99 -10.13 0.56 2.02
C PRO A 99 -10.04 0.53 0.50
N LEU A 100 -9.13 -0.27 -0.08
CA LEU A 100 -9.01 -0.43 -1.54
C LEU A 100 -10.24 -1.12 -2.11
N GLN A 101 -10.76 -2.14 -1.45
CA GLN A 101 -11.96 -2.85 -1.90
C GLN A 101 -13.18 -1.93 -1.89
N ASP A 102 -13.37 -1.15 -0.83
CA ASP A 102 -14.46 -0.18 -0.72
C ASP A 102 -14.33 0.92 -1.78
N LEU A 103 -13.11 1.44 -1.99
CA LEU A 103 -12.85 2.45 -3.00
C LEU A 103 -13.17 1.93 -4.41
N VAL A 104 -12.62 0.77 -4.79
CA VAL A 104 -12.84 0.16 -6.11
C VAL A 104 -14.31 -0.13 -6.36
N ARG A 105 -15.03 -0.64 -5.36
CA ARG A 105 -16.48 -0.91 -5.47
C ARG A 105 -17.31 0.36 -5.61
N SER A 106 -16.87 1.47 -5.03
CA SER A 106 -17.58 2.76 -5.08
C SER A 106 -17.31 3.55 -6.37
N GLN A 107 -16.18 3.27 -7.06
CA GLN A 107 -15.77 4.01 -8.26
C GLN A 107 -16.48 3.51 -9.53
N PRO A 108 -16.91 4.44 -10.43
CA PRO A 108 -17.31 4.08 -11.77
C PRO A 108 -16.17 3.41 -12.54
N GLY A 109 -16.41 2.23 -13.12
CA GLY A 109 -15.40 1.47 -13.85
C GLY A 109 -14.56 0.52 -12.99
N HIS A 110 -14.80 0.48 -11.66
CA HIS A 110 -14.15 -0.45 -10.74
C HIS A 110 -12.60 -0.37 -10.75
N GLY A 111 -12.05 0.82 -10.92
CA GLY A 111 -10.62 1.14 -10.77
C GLY A 111 -10.33 1.86 -9.46
N VAL A 112 -9.03 1.98 -9.09
CA VAL A 112 -8.62 2.78 -7.93
C VAL A 112 -8.76 4.28 -8.23
N TYR A 113 -8.49 4.70 -9.45
CA TYR A 113 -8.68 6.07 -9.92
C TYR A 113 -9.80 6.15 -10.94
N PRO A 114 -10.61 7.23 -10.96
CA PRO A 114 -11.62 7.42 -11.98
C PRO A 114 -11.01 7.46 -13.39
N HIS A 115 -11.59 6.69 -14.31
CA HIS A 115 -11.16 6.64 -15.72
C HIS A 115 -9.70 6.22 -15.95
N TRP A 116 -9.12 5.48 -15.02
CA TRP A 116 -7.78 4.92 -15.13
C TRP A 116 -7.85 3.39 -15.19
N ASP A 117 -7.34 2.83 -16.28
CA ASP A 117 -7.34 1.38 -16.52
C ASP A 117 -6.10 0.67 -15.94
N GLY A 118 -5.23 1.41 -15.22
CA GLY A 118 -4.05 0.87 -14.56
C GLY A 118 -4.39 0.08 -13.30
N SER A 119 -3.35 -0.53 -12.74
CA SER A 119 -3.43 -1.30 -11.48
C SER A 119 -2.55 -0.62 -10.43
N LEU A 120 -3.11 -0.31 -9.26
CA LEU A 120 -2.31 0.15 -8.13
C LEU A 120 -1.41 -0.98 -7.65
N GLN A 121 -0.11 -0.73 -7.52
CA GLN A 121 0.81 -1.67 -6.90
C GLN A 121 0.76 -1.54 -5.39
N LEU A 122 0.42 -2.61 -4.69
CA LEU A 122 0.63 -2.78 -3.26
C LEU A 122 1.90 -3.62 -3.06
N LEU A 123 3.01 -2.96 -2.74
CA LEU A 123 4.27 -3.63 -2.41
C LEU A 123 4.21 -4.05 -0.96
N ILE A 124 4.22 -5.36 -0.70
CA ILE A 124 4.14 -5.94 0.65
C ILE A 124 5.51 -6.47 1.02
N ASP A 125 6.20 -5.78 1.92
CA ASP A 125 7.54 -6.17 2.41
C ASP A 125 7.42 -7.05 3.65
N ILE A 126 7.76 -8.33 3.49
CA ILE A 126 7.71 -9.30 4.59
C ILE A 126 8.92 -9.11 5.51
N LYS A 127 8.66 -8.71 6.75
CA LYS A 127 9.68 -8.50 7.78
C LYS A 127 9.90 -9.73 8.67
N SER A 128 8.88 -10.59 8.83
CA SER A 128 8.91 -11.82 9.61
C SER A 128 9.37 -13.05 8.80
N GLU A 129 9.11 -14.28 9.28
CA GLU A 129 9.44 -15.52 8.57
C GLU A 129 8.65 -15.63 7.26
N GLY A 130 9.34 -15.92 6.16
CA GLY A 130 8.81 -15.76 4.81
C GLY A 130 7.66 -16.68 4.46
N GLU A 131 7.77 -17.99 4.73
CA GLU A 131 6.78 -18.98 4.27
C GLU A 131 5.43 -18.80 4.97
N ALA A 132 5.43 -18.69 6.31
CA ALA A 132 4.20 -18.54 7.08
C ALA A 132 3.54 -17.20 6.80
N THR A 133 4.34 -16.11 6.72
CA THR A 133 3.81 -14.78 6.45
C THR A 133 3.22 -14.70 5.04
N TYR A 134 3.91 -15.26 4.06
CA TYR A 134 3.39 -15.33 2.69
C TYR A 134 2.08 -16.12 2.60
N ALA A 135 1.98 -17.25 3.32
CA ALA A 135 0.73 -18.02 3.34
C ALA A 135 -0.44 -17.23 3.93
N ALA A 136 -0.21 -16.45 4.98
CA ALA A 136 -1.22 -15.56 5.56
C ALA A 136 -1.61 -14.43 4.58
N ILE A 137 -0.64 -13.80 3.91
CA ILE A 137 -0.90 -12.79 2.87
C ILE A 137 -1.78 -13.35 1.75
N GLU A 138 -1.46 -14.52 1.18
CA GLU A 138 -2.26 -15.13 0.11
C GLU A 138 -3.69 -15.44 0.57
N GLN A 139 -3.89 -15.77 1.85
CA GLN A 139 -5.23 -15.98 2.40
C GLN A 139 -6.03 -14.67 2.43
N GLU A 140 -5.49 -13.58 2.95
CA GLU A 140 -6.15 -12.27 2.97
C GLU A 140 -6.42 -11.74 1.55
N LEU A 141 -5.44 -11.87 0.63
CA LEU A 141 -5.62 -11.48 -0.76
C LEU A 141 -6.74 -12.30 -1.46
N ALA A 142 -6.92 -13.58 -1.09
CA ALA A 142 -7.99 -14.40 -1.64
C ALA A 142 -9.38 -13.97 -1.16
N GLU A 143 -9.49 -13.36 0.00
CA GLU A 143 -10.75 -12.77 0.51
C GLU A 143 -11.12 -11.51 -0.27
N HIS A 144 -10.13 -10.77 -0.76
CA HIS A 144 -10.25 -9.55 -1.58
C HIS A 144 -10.10 -9.80 -3.09
N ARG A 145 -10.25 -11.06 -3.55
CA ARG A 145 -9.97 -11.52 -4.94
C ARG A 145 -10.68 -10.75 -6.04
N ASP A 146 -11.76 -10.07 -5.74
CA ASP A 146 -12.54 -9.28 -6.70
C ASP A 146 -11.80 -8.04 -7.20
N ILE A 147 -10.87 -7.51 -6.40
CA ILE A 147 -10.03 -6.38 -6.76
C ILE A 147 -8.59 -6.77 -7.14
N MET A 148 -8.16 -7.99 -6.81
CA MET A 148 -6.77 -8.39 -6.98
C MET A 148 -6.42 -8.87 -8.39
N SER A 149 -5.24 -8.49 -8.85
CA SER A 149 -4.55 -9.19 -9.93
C SER A 149 -4.28 -10.64 -9.51
N ARG A 150 -4.31 -11.57 -10.47
CA ARG A 150 -4.13 -12.99 -10.17
C ARG A 150 -3.34 -13.72 -11.23
N TYR A 151 -2.58 -14.71 -10.81
CA TYR A 151 -1.97 -15.70 -11.67
C TYR A 151 -2.76 -17.01 -11.62
N THR A 152 -2.97 -17.63 -12.77
CA THR A 152 -3.60 -18.93 -12.87
C THR A 152 -2.99 -19.70 -14.05
N ASN A 153 -2.35 -20.85 -13.78
CA ASN A 153 -1.83 -21.78 -14.78
C ASN A 153 -1.05 -21.10 -15.92
N GLY A 154 -0.04 -20.31 -15.59
CA GLY A 154 0.83 -19.65 -16.57
C GLY A 154 0.37 -18.27 -17.03
N THR A 155 -0.85 -17.84 -16.67
CA THR A 155 -1.43 -16.57 -17.14
C THR A 155 -1.68 -15.62 -15.97
N ALA A 156 -1.15 -14.39 -16.08
CA ALA A 156 -1.51 -13.30 -15.19
C ALA A 156 -2.71 -12.53 -15.75
N LYS A 157 -3.70 -12.26 -14.90
CA LYS A 157 -4.82 -11.36 -15.20
C LYS A 157 -4.73 -10.16 -14.27
N THR A 158 -4.61 -8.97 -14.84
CA THR A 158 -4.56 -7.71 -14.10
C THR A 158 -5.94 -7.39 -13.50
N GLY A 159 -5.95 -7.01 -12.25
CA GLY A 159 -7.06 -6.40 -11.52
C GLY A 159 -6.75 -4.97 -11.12
N PRO A 160 -7.67 -4.28 -10.45
CA PRO A 160 -7.45 -2.93 -9.91
C PRO A 160 -6.23 -2.78 -9.00
N VAL A 161 -5.86 -3.85 -8.28
CA VAL A 161 -4.74 -3.89 -7.34
C VAL A 161 -3.82 -5.06 -7.68
N THR A 162 -2.52 -4.82 -7.69
CA THR A 162 -1.48 -5.83 -7.90
C THR A 162 -0.59 -5.90 -6.66
N ALA A 163 -0.73 -6.95 -5.85
CA ALA A 163 0.17 -7.20 -4.74
C ALA A 163 1.50 -7.75 -5.23
N VAL A 164 2.61 -7.14 -4.80
CA VAL A 164 3.97 -7.58 -5.11
C VAL A 164 4.70 -7.85 -3.79
N ILE A 165 5.21 -9.06 -3.61
CA ILE A 165 5.86 -9.50 -2.38
C ILE A 165 7.34 -9.17 -2.42
N SER A 166 7.81 -8.42 -1.43
CA SER A 166 9.20 -8.05 -1.16
C SER A 166 9.69 -8.62 0.18
N GLY A 167 10.87 -8.18 0.65
CA GLY A 167 11.43 -8.64 1.92
C GLY A 167 11.78 -10.13 1.93
N ASN A 168 11.32 -10.85 2.95
CA ASN A 168 11.56 -12.29 3.14
C ASN A 168 10.65 -13.17 2.27
N ARG A 169 10.57 -12.90 0.99
CA ARG A 169 9.68 -13.56 0.02
C ARG A 169 10.11 -14.98 -0.34
N PRO A 170 9.22 -15.99 -0.32
CA PRO A 170 9.54 -17.39 -0.60
C PRO A 170 9.44 -17.71 -2.10
N LEU A 171 10.49 -17.43 -2.87
CA LEU A 171 10.51 -17.61 -4.33
C LEU A 171 10.09 -19.02 -4.78
N ALA A 172 10.62 -20.06 -4.12
CA ALA A 172 10.35 -21.45 -4.52
C ALA A 172 8.86 -21.81 -4.39
N THR A 173 8.24 -21.39 -3.31
CA THR A 173 6.81 -21.57 -3.06
C THR A 173 5.97 -20.80 -4.09
N MET A 174 6.28 -19.54 -4.32
CA MET A 174 5.59 -18.71 -5.32
C MET A 174 5.71 -19.27 -6.75
N GLN A 175 6.87 -19.82 -7.10
CA GLN A 175 7.09 -20.46 -8.41
C GLN A 175 6.31 -21.76 -8.59
N ALA A 176 6.12 -22.54 -7.51
CA ALA A 176 5.43 -23.82 -7.56
C ALA A 176 3.91 -23.69 -7.61
N GLN A 177 3.35 -22.52 -7.27
CA GLN A 177 1.91 -22.31 -7.23
C GLN A 177 1.30 -22.17 -8.62
N GLU A 178 0.23 -22.91 -8.89
CA GLU A 178 -0.60 -22.77 -10.09
C GLU A 178 -1.60 -21.61 -10.00
N LYS A 179 -1.90 -21.14 -8.78
CA LYS A 179 -2.81 -20.02 -8.51
C LYS A 179 -2.26 -19.21 -7.36
N ARG A 180 -2.22 -17.89 -7.52
CA ARG A 180 -1.87 -16.91 -6.49
C ARG A 180 -2.44 -15.54 -6.82
N PHE A 181 -2.55 -14.69 -5.81
CA PHE A 181 -3.01 -13.30 -5.92
C PHE A 181 -1.88 -12.29 -5.80
N SER A 182 -0.64 -12.76 -5.62
CA SER A 182 0.54 -11.92 -5.49
C SER A 182 1.61 -12.25 -6.54
N PHE A 183 2.59 -11.35 -6.65
CA PHE A 183 3.69 -11.42 -7.59
C PHE A 183 5.01 -11.20 -6.85
N TYR A 184 6.11 -11.62 -7.45
CA TYR A 184 7.44 -11.59 -6.83
C TYR A 184 8.19 -10.31 -7.20
N ASP A 185 8.78 -9.64 -6.19
CA ASP A 185 9.74 -8.56 -6.37
C ASP A 185 11.15 -9.13 -6.54
N GLY A 186 11.69 -9.11 -7.75
CA GLY A 186 13.07 -9.54 -8.05
C GLY A 186 14.13 -8.58 -7.52
N ARG A 187 15.38 -8.98 -7.71
CA ARG A 187 16.58 -8.17 -7.43
C ARG A 187 17.46 -8.09 -8.69
N SER A 188 18.47 -7.24 -8.69
CA SER A 188 19.41 -7.10 -9.80
C SER A 188 19.97 -8.43 -10.30
N ALA A 189 20.21 -9.39 -9.40
CA ALA A 189 20.65 -10.73 -9.76
C ALA A 189 19.63 -11.53 -10.56
N ASP A 190 18.35 -11.14 -10.51
CA ASP A 190 17.27 -11.81 -11.22
C ASP A 190 17.07 -11.28 -12.65
N LEU A 191 17.65 -10.14 -12.99
CA LEU A 191 17.41 -9.41 -14.24
C LEU A 191 17.61 -10.28 -15.49
N THR A 192 18.65 -11.12 -15.48
CA THR A 192 19.06 -11.96 -16.60
C THR A 192 18.66 -13.43 -16.45
N THR A 193 17.85 -13.77 -15.44
CA THR A 193 17.50 -15.17 -15.15
C THR A 193 16.38 -15.72 -16.01
N GLY A 194 15.71 -14.87 -16.82
CA GLY A 194 14.60 -15.28 -17.69
C GLY A 194 13.32 -15.69 -16.95
N LYS A 195 13.13 -15.23 -15.71
CA LYS A 195 11.87 -15.43 -15.00
C LYS A 195 10.73 -14.74 -15.76
N ALA A 196 9.58 -15.40 -15.86
CA ALA A 196 8.44 -14.79 -16.55
C ALA A 196 7.92 -13.55 -15.77
N ALA A 197 7.58 -12.47 -16.49
CA ALA A 197 6.95 -11.29 -15.87
C ALA A 197 5.62 -11.61 -15.17
N ALA A 198 4.96 -12.70 -15.56
CA ALA A 198 3.77 -13.20 -14.87
C ALA A 198 4.07 -13.77 -13.45
N LEU A 199 5.36 -14.00 -13.12
CA LEU A 199 5.81 -14.27 -11.76
C LEU A 199 6.43 -13.02 -11.14
N MET A 200 7.33 -12.37 -11.86
CA MET A 200 8.20 -11.30 -11.39
C MET A 200 8.00 -10.04 -12.25
N PRO A 201 6.95 -9.25 -11.99
CA PRO A 201 6.68 -8.02 -12.76
C PRO A 201 7.55 -6.83 -12.35
N LEU A 202 8.26 -6.93 -11.23
CA LEU A 202 9.08 -5.88 -10.65
C LEU A 202 10.48 -6.41 -10.37
N VAL A 203 11.48 -5.57 -10.62
CA VAL A 203 12.84 -5.73 -10.11
C VAL A 203 13.19 -4.47 -9.33
N SER A 204 13.48 -4.64 -8.04
CA SER A 204 13.89 -3.54 -7.19
C SER A 204 15.25 -3.82 -6.53
N ASP A 205 16.05 -2.76 -6.28
CA ASP A 205 17.33 -2.93 -5.59
C ASP A 205 17.74 -1.63 -4.88
N ASN A 206 18.71 -1.77 -3.99
CA ASN A 206 19.28 -0.67 -3.25
C ASN A 206 20.17 0.18 -4.16
N TRP A 207 19.86 1.47 -4.32
CA TRP A 207 20.62 2.42 -5.12
C TRP A 207 22.11 2.42 -4.79
N THR A 208 22.42 2.46 -3.49
CA THR A 208 23.82 2.57 -3.01
C THR A 208 24.68 1.33 -3.27
N LYS A 209 24.06 0.17 -3.56
CA LYS A 209 24.78 -1.04 -3.99
C LYS A 209 25.14 -1.00 -5.46
N LEU A 210 24.42 -0.23 -6.25
CA LEU A 210 24.57 -0.19 -7.71
C LEU A 210 25.27 1.07 -8.17
N PHE A 211 25.04 2.20 -7.52
CA PHE A 211 25.54 3.51 -7.92
C PHE A 211 26.24 4.21 -6.76
N THR A 212 27.31 4.93 -7.07
CA THR A 212 28.07 5.73 -6.09
C THR A 212 27.59 7.19 -6.08
N TRP A 213 26.99 7.66 -7.17
CA TRP A 213 26.47 9.01 -7.27
C TRP A 213 25.22 9.20 -6.40
N GLN A 214 25.23 10.29 -5.64
CA GLN A 214 24.18 10.61 -4.66
C GLN A 214 23.52 11.96 -4.96
N GLY A 215 23.39 12.33 -6.24
CA GLY A 215 22.71 13.56 -6.66
C GLY A 215 23.55 14.82 -6.57
N VAL A 216 24.83 14.75 -6.21
CA VAL A 216 25.71 15.93 -6.09
C VAL A 216 26.55 16.10 -7.35
N GLY A 217 26.38 17.27 -8.00
CA GLY A 217 26.99 17.54 -9.30
C GLY A 217 26.40 16.68 -10.42
N PRO A 218 26.96 16.72 -11.63
CA PRO A 218 26.44 15.91 -12.74
C PRO A 218 26.66 14.42 -12.46
N MET A 219 25.70 13.59 -12.87
CA MET A 219 25.87 12.14 -12.82
C MET A 219 27.01 11.70 -13.73
N PRO A 220 27.97 10.87 -13.25
CA PRO A 220 29.03 10.34 -14.09
C PRO A 220 28.45 9.58 -15.30
N GLU A 221 28.99 9.83 -16.48
CA GLU A 221 28.49 9.25 -17.75
C GLU A 221 28.39 7.72 -17.69
N ALA A 222 29.37 7.07 -17.09
CA ALA A 222 29.39 5.62 -16.96
C ALA A 222 28.25 5.09 -16.06
N GLU A 223 27.90 5.83 -14.99
CA GLU A 223 26.79 5.45 -14.11
C GLU A 223 25.43 5.73 -14.79
N ARG A 224 25.29 6.85 -15.50
CA ARG A 224 24.10 7.14 -16.31
C ARG A 224 23.89 6.06 -17.39
N ALA A 225 24.92 5.70 -18.13
CA ALA A 225 24.82 4.61 -19.12
C ALA A 225 24.44 3.26 -18.46
N LYS A 226 24.97 2.98 -17.26
CA LYS A 226 24.60 1.79 -16.48
C LYS A 226 23.12 1.82 -16.08
N LEU A 227 22.59 2.97 -15.62
CA LEU A 227 21.19 3.13 -15.22
C LEU A 227 20.26 2.86 -16.41
N HIS A 228 20.52 3.51 -17.55
CA HIS A 228 19.74 3.30 -18.77
C HIS A 228 19.81 1.85 -19.27
N ALA A 229 20.97 1.21 -19.24
CA ALA A 229 21.12 -0.19 -19.64
C ALA A 229 20.35 -1.14 -18.69
N TYR A 230 20.36 -0.86 -17.38
CA TYR A 230 19.61 -1.63 -16.38
C TYR A 230 18.10 -1.57 -16.64
N VAL A 231 17.56 -0.35 -16.84
CA VAL A 231 16.14 -0.16 -17.12
C VAL A 231 15.74 -0.80 -18.47
N ALA A 232 16.55 -0.62 -19.50
CA ALA A 232 16.29 -1.22 -20.82
C ALA A 232 16.27 -2.77 -20.74
N GLU A 233 17.18 -3.39 -19.99
CA GLU A 233 17.21 -4.85 -19.77
C GLU A 233 15.98 -5.31 -19.01
N ALA A 234 15.57 -4.59 -17.94
CA ALA A 234 14.38 -4.91 -17.20
C ALA A 234 13.12 -4.85 -18.09
N HIS A 235 12.96 -3.76 -18.85
CA HIS A 235 11.83 -3.57 -19.75
C HIS A 235 11.80 -4.61 -20.87
N ALA A 236 12.96 -5.00 -21.42
CA ALA A 236 13.04 -6.06 -22.43
C ALA A 236 12.53 -7.42 -21.91
N ASN A 237 12.63 -7.66 -20.61
CA ASN A 237 12.10 -8.85 -19.92
C ASN A 237 10.66 -8.66 -19.39
N GLY A 238 10.06 -7.48 -19.57
CA GLY A 238 8.72 -7.14 -19.10
C GLY A 238 8.65 -6.81 -17.61
N TYR A 239 9.77 -6.45 -16.98
CA TYR A 239 9.84 -6.05 -15.59
C TYR A 239 9.80 -4.54 -15.45
N ARG A 240 9.12 -4.05 -14.42
CA ARG A 240 9.22 -2.67 -13.92
C ARG A 240 10.44 -2.53 -13.02
N VAL A 241 10.91 -1.30 -12.82
CA VAL A 241 12.10 -1.00 -12.03
C VAL A 241 11.77 -0.05 -10.89
N ARG A 242 12.32 -0.35 -9.70
CA ARG A 242 12.33 0.53 -8.52
C ARG A 242 13.71 0.51 -7.86
N PHE A 243 14.16 1.66 -7.37
CA PHE A 243 15.32 1.74 -6.49
C PHE A 243 14.93 2.33 -5.15
N TRP A 244 15.32 1.67 -4.04
CA TRP A 244 15.23 2.26 -2.71
C TRP A 244 16.60 2.76 -2.24
N ALA A 245 16.66 3.43 -1.07
CA ALA A 245 17.87 4.09 -0.53
C ALA A 245 18.46 5.13 -1.47
N THR A 246 17.63 5.76 -2.28
CA THR A 246 17.98 6.98 -3.00
C THR A 246 18.01 8.15 -2.03
N PRO A 247 18.84 9.20 -2.25
CA PRO A 247 18.74 10.45 -1.49
C PRO A 247 17.32 11.03 -1.55
N ASP A 248 16.65 11.13 -0.39
CA ASP A 248 15.26 11.61 -0.31
C ASP A 248 15.11 12.88 0.56
N GLN A 249 16.19 13.38 1.16
CA GLN A 249 16.15 14.65 1.88
C GLN A 249 15.88 15.82 0.91
N PRO A 250 14.95 16.73 1.24
CA PRO A 250 14.62 17.86 0.38
C PRO A 250 15.84 18.65 -0.06
N GLY A 251 15.97 18.88 -1.38
CA GLY A 251 17.06 19.68 -1.95
C GLY A 251 17.52 19.19 -3.32
N ALA A 252 18.50 19.92 -3.87
CA ALA A 252 18.98 19.71 -5.23
C ALA A 252 19.51 18.29 -5.51
N ALA A 253 20.03 17.58 -4.49
CA ALA A 253 20.54 16.23 -4.66
C ALA A 253 19.38 15.25 -4.94
N ARG A 254 18.30 15.32 -4.17
CA ARG A 254 17.09 14.54 -4.40
C ARG A 254 16.48 14.83 -5.78
N ASP A 255 16.32 16.11 -6.09
CA ASP A 255 15.71 16.52 -7.35
C ASP A 255 16.56 16.07 -8.57
N ALA A 256 17.89 16.05 -8.44
CA ALA A 256 18.78 15.51 -9.46
C ALA A 256 18.64 13.98 -9.61
N ILE A 257 18.49 13.24 -8.50
CA ILE A 257 18.21 11.78 -8.54
C ILE A 257 16.88 11.53 -9.25
N TRP A 258 15.81 12.21 -8.86
CA TRP A 258 14.50 12.04 -9.51
C TRP A 258 14.55 12.34 -11.01
N THR A 259 15.31 13.37 -11.42
CA THR A 259 15.50 13.70 -12.84
C THR A 259 16.15 12.53 -13.60
N GLU A 260 17.26 12.00 -13.11
CA GLU A 260 17.95 10.88 -13.78
C GLU A 260 17.09 9.59 -13.79
N LEU A 261 16.33 9.33 -12.71
CA LEU A 261 15.42 8.18 -12.66
C LEU A 261 14.27 8.34 -13.66
N ALA A 262 13.65 9.53 -13.74
CA ALA A 262 12.56 9.81 -14.67
C ALA A 262 13.04 9.74 -16.12
N GLU A 263 14.20 10.35 -16.45
CA GLU A 263 14.79 10.32 -17.79
C GLU A 263 15.22 8.93 -18.24
N ALA A 264 15.67 8.08 -17.28
CA ALA A 264 15.99 6.68 -17.57
C ALA A 264 14.76 5.79 -17.74
N GLY A 265 13.56 6.29 -17.39
CA GLY A 265 12.31 5.53 -17.48
C GLY A 265 12.11 4.55 -16.33
N VAL A 266 12.63 4.84 -15.13
CA VAL A 266 12.35 4.05 -13.93
C VAL A 266 10.87 4.12 -13.62
N ASP A 267 10.23 2.97 -13.38
CA ASP A 267 8.78 2.87 -13.26
C ASP A 267 8.26 3.32 -11.89
N HIS A 268 9.08 3.22 -10.84
CA HIS A 268 8.70 3.60 -9.49
C HIS A 268 9.80 4.43 -8.83
N ILE A 269 9.58 5.74 -8.73
CA ILE A 269 10.45 6.67 -8.01
C ILE A 269 10.02 6.66 -6.55
N ASN A 270 10.92 6.24 -5.69
CA ASN A 270 10.72 5.98 -4.27
C ASN A 270 10.87 7.26 -3.45
N THR A 271 9.91 7.58 -2.58
CA THR A 271 9.98 8.74 -1.68
C THR A 271 9.06 8.61 -0.48
N ASP A 272 9.44 9.29 0.63
CA ASP A 272 8.59 9.58 1.79
C ASP A 272 7.92 10.97 1.67
N HIS A 273 8.19 11.72 0.60
CA HIS A 273 7.73 13.11 0.40
C HIS A 273 6.70 13.23 -0.73
N LEU A 274 5.47 12.75 -0.48
CA LEU A 274 4.41 12.60 -1.49
C LEU A 274 4.14 13.87 -2.30
N ALA A 275 3.89 15.00 -1.63
CA ALA A 275 3.59 16.27 -2.30
C ALA A 275 4.74 16.77 -3.18
N ALA A 276 5.99 16.54 -2.75
CA ALA A 276 7.16 16.98 -3.50
C ALA A 276 7.34 16.16 -4.79
N LEU A 277 7.16 14.83 -4.73
CA LEU A 277 7.24 13.99 -5.92
C LEU A 277 6.07 14.25 -6.88
N GLN A 278 4.86 14.46 -6.36
CA GLN A 278 3.71 14.87 -7.18
C GLN A 278 4.04 16.16 -7.97
N GLN A 279 4.55 17.19 -7.28
CA GLN A 279 4.92 18.45 -7.92
C GLN A 279 6.00 18.23 -8.99
N PHE A 280 7.04 17.47 -8.67
CA PHE A 280 8.12 17.13 -9.59
C PHE A 280 7.61 16.42 -10.85
N LEU A 281 6.86 15.35 -10.71
CA LEU A 281 6.36 14.56 -11.84
C LEU A 281 5.37 15.35 -12.70
N THR A 282 4.51 16.17 -12.08
CA THR A 282 3.57 17.03 -12.82
C THR A 282 4.31 18.07 -13.66
N ALA A 283 5.40 18.64 -13.15
CA ALA A 283 6.23 19.60 -13.88
C ALA A 283 7.04 18.95 -15.02
N HIS A 284 7.41 17.67 -14.90
CA HIS A 284 8.19 16.93 -15.92
C HIS A 284 7.31 16.29 -17.00
N ALA A 285 6.00 16.18 -16.78
CA ALA A 285 5.05 15.68 -17.78
C ALA A 285 4.57 16.78 -18.75
N ALA A 286 4.86 18.05 -18.47
CA ALA A 286 4.45 19.22 -19.27
C ALA A 286 5.55 19.58 -20.28
#